data_0a0bc3d0fb2c4517c7023f6d6a4a819c
#
_entry.id   0a0bc3d0fb2c4517c7023f6d6a4a819c
#
_cell.length_a   1.000
_cell.length_b   1.000
_cell.length_c   1.000
_cell.angle_alpha   90.00
_cell.angle_beta   90.00
_cell.angle_gamma   90.00
#
_symmetry.space_group_name_H-M   'P 1'
#
loop_
_entity.id
_entity.type
_entity.pdbx_description
1 polymer ?
#
loop_
_entity_poly.entity_id
_entity_poly.type
_entity_poly.pdbx_seq_one_letter_code
_entity_poly.pdbx_strand_id
1 'polypeptide(L)'
;NDTVHTYLKDNTTPIYWDYPLEDADFGNADYRVFLAGETRGQPQNTAMRKALFQYLHEQQGVNVQLVETGVGETQVLEQYLRTGDENWLNHYLKLQGSCADAEAEYWRWLYQYNRQQGGTIHVAGLGTERNTVVSMYGLLALADTEIEPAESIADFVQALRDEDMTTALQLFKTAMEEQPDAMADYFGDGYAQVQQLYANLQVNTTYKGRLDRDDLAMMDNMNFVLRQYPDDKFFGQLSNGHVTQSAWKDGNYIANYSRFGMLLNGEGSPVQGEVCSMLTIYTQRGSSGLLGDDAENDYYDLNALAEAAGKEFIATGADLFLALDNEDTPY
;
A
#
# COMPACT_ATOMS: atom_id res chain seq x y z
N ASN A 1 29.07 20.48 -8.00
CA ASN A 1 28.00 19.89 -8.83
C ASN A 1 28.49 18.80 -9.78
N ASP A 2 29.78 18.78 -10.16
CA ASP A 2 30.34 17.70 -10.99
C ASP A 2 30.24 16.32 -10.29
N THR A 3 30.35 16.26 -8.96
CA THR A 3 30.24 15.03 -8.18
C THR A 3 28.85 14.42 -8.25
N VAL A 4 27.80 15.25 -8.09
CA VAL A 4 26.40 14.83 -8.20
C VAL A 4 26.12 14.32 -9.61
N HIS A 5 26.57 15.02 -10.63
CA HIS A 5 26.39 14.64 -12.04
C HIS A 5 27.03 13.30 -12.38
N THR A 6 28.26 13.10 -11.88
CA THR A 6 28.99 11.83 -12.05
C THR A 6 28.26 10.70 -11.32
N TYR A 7 27.85 10.91 -10.07
CA TYR A 7 27.12 9.90 -9.30
C TYR A 7 25.84 9.46 -10.01
N LEU A 8 25.02 10.42 -10.43
CA LEU A 8 23.76 10.13 -11.13
C LEU A 8 23.99 9.32 -12.41
N LYS A 9 24.98 9.70 -13.21
CA LYS A 9 25.33 8.99 -14.42
C LYS A 9 25.78 7.55 -14.19
N ASP A 10 26.57 7.33 -13.15
CA ASP A 10 27.21 6.04 -12.87
C ASP A 10 26.25 5.08 -12.09
N ASN A 11 25.23 5.63 -11.41
CA ASN A 11 24.30 4.86 -10.57
C ASN A 11 22.85 4.84 -11.09
N THR A 12 22.63 5.19 -12.35
CA THR A 12 21.29 5.16 -12.98
C THR A 12 21.16 3.95 -13.88
N THR A 13 20.11 3.16 -13.66
CA THR A 13 19.78 1.96 -14.44
C THR A 13 18.49 2.20 -15.23
N PRO A 14 18.45 1.95 -16.55
CA PRO A 14 17.23 2.02 -17.32
C PRO A 14 16.30 0.84 -16.97
N ILE A 15 15.00 1.13 -16.81
CA ILE A 15 13.97 0.16 -16.47
C ILE A 15 12.90 0.14 -17.55
N TYR A 16 12.48 -1.05 -17.92
CA TYR A 16 11.38 -1.34 -18.83
C TYR A 16 10.35 -2.19 -18.12
N TRP A 17 9.24 -1.61 -17.70
CA TRP A 17 8.22 -2.25 -16.87
C TRP A 17 7.53 -3.44 -17.52
N ASP A 18 7.59 -3.56 -18.85
CA ASP A 18 7.04 -4.70 -19.60
C ASP A 18 7.90 -5.95 -19.51
N TYR A 19 9.10 -5.85 -18.91
CA TYR A 19 10.04 -6.96 -18.74
C TYR A 19 10.30 -7.20 -17.26
N PRO A 20 10.65 -8.45 -16.86
CA PRO A 20 11.13 -8.72 -15.51
C PRO A 20 12.31 -7.81 -15.16
N LEU A 21 12.34 -7.32 -13.93
CA LEU A 21 13.48 -6.58 -13.43
C LEU A 21 14.65 -7.56 -13.21
N GLU A 22 15.79 -7.24 -13.81
CA GLU A 22 17.04 -7.96 -13.64
C GLU A 22 18.05 -6.94 -13.05
N ASP A 23 18.88 -7.40 -12.12
CA ASP A 23 19.99 -6.61 -11.57
C ASP A 23 19.60 -5.24 -10.97
N ALA A 24 18.33 -5.08 -10.53
CA ALA A 24 17.97 -3.90 -9.78
C ALA A 24 18.74 -3.89 -8.45
N ASP A 25 19.50 -2.82 -8.20
CA ASP A 25 20.27 -2.65 -6.98
C ASP A 25 19.45 -1.86 -5.96
N PHE A 26 19.08 -2.51 -4.85
CA PHE A 26 18.41 -1.89 -3.72
C PHE A 26 19.39 -1.56 -2.57
N GLY A 27 20.69 -1.47 -2.88
CA GLY A 27 21.74 -1.26 -1.90
C GLY A 27 22.14 -2.53 -1.16
N ASN A 28 23.02 -2.37 -0.16
CA ASN A 28 23.54 -3.49 0.63
C ASN A 28 22.76 -3.74 1.94
N ALA A 29 21.70 -2.97 2.21
CA ALA A 29 20.91 -3.11 3.42
C ALA A 29 19.86 -4.23 3.27
N ASP A 30 19.67 -4.96 4.36
CA ASP A 30 18.63 -6.00 4.44
C ASP A 30 17.29 -5.36 4.85
N TYR A 31 16.60 -4.79 3.85
CA TYR A 31 15.32 -4.17 4.06
C TYR A 31 14.21 -5.20 4.31
N ARG A 32 13.30 -4.85 5.21
CA ARG A 32 12.10 -5.62 5.51
C ARG A 32 10.86 -5.04 4.83
N VAL A 33 10.81 -3.72 4.64
CA VAL A 33 9.69 -3.02 4.02
C VAL A 33 10.18 -2.22 2.82
N PHE A 34 9.57 -2.45 1.67
CA PHE A 34 9.82 -1.73 0.42
C PHE A 34 8.60 -0.90 0.07
N LEU A 35 8.78 0.41 -0.04
CA LEU A 35 7.72 1.36 -0.39
C LEU A 35 8.03 2.02 -1.72
N ALA A 36 7.15 1.89 -2.70
CA ALA A 36 7.22 2.63 -3.95
C ALA A 36 6.18 3.75 -3.95
N GLY A 37 6.62 4.97 -4.21
CA GLY A 37 5.72 6.10 -4.33
C GLY A 37 5.02 6.12 -5.68
N GLU A 38 3.78 6.63 -5.71
CA GLU A 38 3.05 6.86 -6.95
C GLU A 38 2.33 8.21 -6.95
N THR A 39 2.06 8.71 -8.15
CA THR A 39 1.03 9.72 -8.40
C THR A 39 -0.17 9.01 -8.99
N ARG A 40 -1.32 9.07 -8.33
CA ARG A 40 -2.54 8.36 -8.74
C ARG A 40 -2.96 8.73 -10.16
N GLY A 41 -3.52 7.77 -10.87
CA GLY A 41 -4.04 7.95 -12.22
C GLY A 41 -2.99 7.95 -13.33
N GLN A 42 -1.75 7.56 -13.04
CA GLN A 42 -0.74 7.36 -14.06
C GLN A 42 -0.81 5.93 -14.62
N PRO A 43 -0.84 5.75 -15.94
CA PRO A 43 -0.98 4.41 -16.55
C PRO A 43 0.15 3.45 -16.19
N GLN A 44 1.33 3.97 -15.91
CA GLN A 44 2.53 3.17 -15.60
C GLN A 44 2.51 2.53 -14.21
N ASN A 45 1.70 3.04 -13.28
CA ASN A 45 1.71 2.61 -11.88
C ASN A 45 1.51 1.10 -11.73
N THR A 46 0.57 0.54 -12.46
CA THR A 46 0.24 -0.89 -12.36
C THR A 46 1.36 -1.78 -12.93
N ALA A 47 1.96 -1.38 -14.05
CA ALA A 47 3.10 -2.09 -14.64
C ALA A 47 4.32 -2.04 -13.71
N MET A 48 4.62 -0.86 -13.16
CA MET A 48 5.68 -0.68 -12.16
C MET A 48 5.44 -1.55 -10.92
N ARG A 49 4.23 -1.53 -10.35
CA ARG A 49 3.86 -2.35 -9.19
C ARG A 49 4.07 -3.84 -9.45
N LYS A 50 3.63 -4.31 -10.63
CA LYS A 50 3.79 -5.70 -11.04
C LYS A 50 5.26 -6.10 -11.11
N ALA A 51 6.08 -5.33 -11.83
CA ALA A 51 7.49 -5.63 -12.02
C ALA A 51 8.26 -5.58 -10.69
N LEU A 52 8.02 -4.56 -9.86
CA LEU A 52 8.64 -4.43 -8.53
C LEU A 52 8.22 -5.56 -7.60
N PHE A 53 6.93 -5.87 -7.51
CA PHE A 53 6.47 -6.94 -6.63
C PHE A 53 7.09 -8.29 -7.03
N GLN A 54 7.07 -8.63 -8.31
CA GLN A 54 7.67 -9.87 -8.80
C GLN A 54 9.16 -9.94 -8.46
N TYR A 55 9.92 -8.89 -8.77
CA TYR A 55 11.35 -8.83 -8.46
C TYR A 55 11.62 -8.97 -6.96
N LEU A 56 10.91 -8.21 -6.13
CA LEU A 56 11.10 -8.24 -4.68
C LEU A 56 10.68 -9.58 -4.06
N HIS A 57 9.64 -10.21 -4.58
CA HIS A 57 9.26 -11.55 -4.15
C HIS A 57 10.35 -12.58 -4.48
N GLU A 58 10.84 -12.57 -5.72
CA GLU A 58 11.83 -13.55 -6.19
C GLU A 58 13.23 -13.34 -5.61
N GLN A 59 13.65 -12.09 -5.40
CA GLN A 59 15.02 -11.75 -5.01
C GLN A 59 15.16 -11.36 -3.53
N GLN A 60 14.11 -10.80 -2.92
CA GLN A 60 14.15 -10.29 -1.54
C GLN A 60 13.25 -11.08 -0.58
N GLY A 61 12.40 -11.99 -1.08
CA GLY A 61 11.50 -12.78 -0.26
C GLY A 61 10.28 -12.00 0.27
N VAL A 62 9.83 -10.99 -0.47
CA VAL A 62 8.59 -10.27 -0.13
C VAL A 62 7.39 -11.17 -0.35
N ASN A 63 6.56 -11.38 0.68
CA ASN A 63 5.35 -12.20 0.61
C ASN A 63 4.06 -11.40 0.87
N VAL A 64 4.15 -10.17 1.37
CA VAL A 64 2.97 -9.37 1.69
C VAL A 64 2.91 -8.11 0.83
N GLN A 65 1.85 -8.02 0.02
CA GLN A 65 1.51 -6.81 -0.73
C GLN A 65 0.72 -5.85 0.16
N LEU A 66 1.30 -4.68 0.44
CA LEU A 66 0.61 -3.60 1.14
C LEU A 66 -0.19 -2.75 0.15
N VAL A 67 -1.40 -2.35 0.50
CA VAL A 67 -2.26 -1.47 -0.32
C VAL A 67 -2.79 -0.29 0.50
N GLU A 68 -2.94 0.87 -0.16
CA GLU A 68 -3.46 2.09 0.46
C GLU A 68 -5.00 2.07 0.49
N THR A 69 -5.55 1.01 1.07
CA THR A 69 -6.99 0.84 1.29
C THR A 69 -7.24 0.25 2.68
N GLY A 70 -8.48 0.24 3.14
CA GLY A 70 -8.83 -0.20 4.49
C GLY A 70 -8.58 -1.69 4.74
N VAL A 71 -8.45 -2.06 6.00
CA VAL A 71 -8.25 -3.46 6.41
C VAL A 71 -9.44 -4.33 5.96
N GLY A 72 -10.67 -3.85 6.18
CA GLY A 72 -11.88 -4.56 5.73
C GLY A 72 -11.97 -4.62 4.21
N GLU A 73 -11.72 -3.49 3.52
CA GLU A 73 -11.71 -3.44 2.05
C GLU A 73 -10.69 -4.43 1.46
N THR A 74 -9.57 -4.68 2.17
CA THR A 74 -8.51 -5.59 1.71
C THR A 74 -8.89 -7.06 1.88
N GLN A 75 -9.77 -7.41 2.82
CA GLN A 75 -10.20 -8.80 3.00
C GLN A 75 -10.91 -9.37 1.76
N VAL A 76 -11.56 -8.53 0.95
CA VAL A 76 -12.14 -9.02 -0.32
C VAL A 76 -11.07 -9.43 -1.33
N LEU A 77 -9.90 -8.76 -1.31
CA LEU A 77 -8.74 -9.15 -2.14
C LEU A 77 -8.07 -10.43 -1.63
N GLU A 78 -7.88 -10.58 -0.32
CA GLU A 78 -7.38 -11.81 0.28
C GLU A 78 -8.30 -12.99 -0.07
N GLN A 79 -9.61 -12.80 0.02
CA GLN A 79 -10.58 -13.80 -0.36
C GLN A 79 -10.50 -14.14 -1.86
N TYR A 80 -10.32 -13.12 -2.72
CA TYR A 80 -10.08 -13.34 -4.14
C TYR A 80 -8.81 -14.14 -4.39
N LEU A 81 -7.68 -13.78 -3.77
CA LEU A 81 -6.42 -14.51 -3.94
C LEU A 81 -6.51 -15.97 -3.46
N ARG A 82 -7.34 -16.24 -2.47
CA ARG A 82 -7.57 -17.58 -1.96
C ARG A 82 -8.47 -18.43 -2.87
N THR A 83 -9.53 -17.83 -3.43
CA THR A 83 -10.59 -18.58 -4.14
C THR A 83 -10.56 -18.44 -5.66
N GLY A 84 -10.09 -17.31 -6.17
CA GLY A 84 -10.21 -16.91 -7.58
C GLY A 84 -11.63 -16.50 -7.99
N ASP A 85 -12.54 -16.33 -7.04
CA ASP A 85 -13.91 -15.89 -7.34
C ASP A 85 -13.93 -14.39 -7.65
N GLU A 86 -14.21 -14.07 -8.92
CA GLU A 86 -14.26 -12.71 -9.46
C GLU A 86 -15.30 -11.81 -8.74
N ASN A 87 -16.28 -12.36 -8.04
CA ASN A 87 -17.23 -11.55 -7.28
C ASN A 87 -16.50 -10.76 -6.18
N TRP A 88 -15.53 -11.37 -5.51
CA TRP A 88 -14.72 -10.70 -4.50
C TRP A 88 -13.87 -9.57 -5.11
N LEU A 89 -13.21 -9.84 -6.21
CA LEU A 89 -12.44 -8.81 -6.92
C LEU A 89 -13.34 -7.65 -7.37
N ASN A 90 -14.55 -7.93 -7.86
CA ASN A 90 -15.49 -6.91 -8.31
C ASN A 90 -15.94 -5.96 -7.19
N HIS A 91 -16.00 -6.41 -5.92
CA HIS A 91 -16.26 -5.50 -4.80
C HIS A 91 -15.11 -4.49 -4.63
N TYR A 92 -13.87 -4.91 -4.72
CA TYR A 92 -12.70 -4.02 -4.67
C TYR A 92 -12.64 -3.06 -5.86
N LEU A 93 -12.91 -3.54 -7.07
CA LEU A 93 -12.82 -2.72 -8.28
C LEU A 93 -13.80 -1.54 -8.30
N LYS A 94 -14.91 -1.61 -7.55
CA LYS A 94 -15.83 -0.46 -7.36
C LYS A 94 -15.15 0.75 -6.71
N LEU A 95 -14.01 0.55 -6.03
CA LEU A 95 -13.22 1.62 -5.40
C LEU A 95 -12.29 2.32 -6.38
N GLN A 96 -11.98 1.71 -7.54
CA GLN A 96 -10.87 2.08 -8.41
C GLN A 96 -11.25 3.06 -9.53
N GLY A 97 -12.53 3.33 -9.73
CA GLY A 97 -13.00 4.31 -10.73
C GLY A 97 -12.44 4.03 -12.12
N SER A 98 -11.75 5.00 -12.71
CA SER A 98 -11.17 4.88 -14.06
C SER A 98 -9.96 3.93 -14.15
N CYS A 99 -9.40 3.51 -13.03
CA CYS A 99 -8.27 2.57 -12.98
C CYS A 99 -8.72 1.12 -12.86
N ALA A 100 -10.03 0.84 -12.83
CA ALA A 100 -10.56 -0.49 -12.53
C ALA A 100 -10.06 -1.59 -13.47
N ASP A 101 -9.92 -1.32 -14.76
CA ASP A 101 -9.45 -2.31 -15.73
C ASP A 101 -7.98 -2.69 -15.47
N ALA A 102 -7.11 -1.71 -15.26
CA ALA A 102 -5.69 -1.96 -14.97
C ALA A 102 -5.51 -2.66 -13.62
N GLU A 103 -6.30 -2.29 -12.60
CA GLU A 103 -6.34 -2.98 -11.32
C GLU A 103 -6.81 -4.43 -11.47
N ALA A 104 -7.86 -4.66 -12.25
CA ALA A 104 -8.36 -6.02 -12.51
C ALA A 104 -7.29 -6.91 -13.16
N GLU A 105 -6.56 -6.38 -14.15
CA GLU A 105 -5.46 -7.11 -14.80
C GLU A 105 -4.35 -7.46 -13.78
N TYR A 106 -3.97 -6.49 -12.94
CA TYR A 106 -2.96 -6.71 -11.90
C TYR A 106 -3.37 -7.79 -10.91
N TRP A 107 -4.57 -7.74 -10.35
CA TRP A 107 -5.04 -8.69 -9.34
C TRP A 107 -5.24 -10.10 -9.92
N ARG A 108 -5.70 -10.20 -11.18
CA ARG A 108 -5.77 -11.50 -11.89
C ARG A 108 -4.39 -12.08 -12.14
N TRP A 109 -3.43 -11.24 -12.52
CA TRP A 109 -2.04 -11.68 -12.62
C TRP A 109 -1.51 -12.15 -11.27
N LEU A 110 -1.71 -11.37 -10.19
CA LEU A 110 -1.21 -11.73 -8.86
C LEU A 110 -1.85 -13.03 -8.34
N TYR A 111 -3.12 -13.26 -8.60
CA TYR A 111 -3.80 -14.52 -8.27
C TYR A 111 -3.13 -15.71 -8.97
N GLN A 112 -2.88 -15.61 -10.28
CA GLN A 112 -2.22 -16.69 -11.03
C GLN A 112 -0.76 -16.90 -10.56
N TYR A 113 -0.06 -15.81 -10.34
CA TYR A 113 1.32 -15.83 -9.84
C TYR A 113 1.38 -16.46 -8.43
N ASN A 114 0.52 -16.05 -7.51
CA ASN A 114 0.43 -16.62 -6.17
C ASN A 114 0.19 -18.14 -6.19
N ARG A 115 -0.70 -18.61 -7.04
CA ARG A 115 -0.92 -20.06 -7.22
C ARG A 115 0.32 -20.81 -7.69
N GLN A 116 1.12 -20.20 -8.56
CA GLN A 116 2.38 -20.79 -9.04
C GLN A 116 3.44 -20.81 -7.93
N GLN A 117 3.40 -19.84 -7.02
CA GLN A 117 4.30 -19.74 -5.86
C GLN A 117 3.81 -20.53 -4.62
N GLY A 118 2.78 -21.36 -4.76
CA GLY A 118 2.27 -22.20 -3.68
C GLY A 118 1.28 -21.52 -2.71
N GLY A 119 0.77 -20.36 -3.06
CA GLY A 119 -0.27 -19.66 -2.28
C GLY A 119 0.26 -18.94 -1.03
N THR A 120 1.50 -18.48 -1.07
CA THR A 120 2.17 -17.85 0.08
C THR A 120 2.10 -16.32 0.10
N ILE A 121 1.55 -15.72 -0.96
CA ILE A 121 1.43 -14.26 -1.08
C ILE A 121 0.13 -13.80 -0.44
N HIS A 122 0.23 -12.77 0.40
CA HIS A 122 -0.86 -12.12 1.11
C HIS A 122 -1.03 -10.66 0.70
N VAL A 123 -2.21 -10.09 1.01
CA VAL A 123 -2.50 -8.67 0.82
C VAL A 123 -2.94 -8.05 2.14
N ALA A 124 -2.38 -6.91 2.49
CA ALA A 124 -2.71 -6.21 3.73
C ALA A 124 -3.02 -4.74 3.50
N GLY A 125 -4.10 -4.25 4.11
CA GLY A 125 -4.56 -2.87 4.01
C GLY A 125 -3.84 -1.96 5.01
N LEU A 126 -3.36 -0.82 4.52
CA LEU A 126 -2.76 0.22 5.34
C LEU A 126 -3.66 1.44 5.53
N GLY A 127 -4.58 1.69 4.60
CA GLY A 127 -5.43 2.87 4.61
C GLY A 127 -6.59 2.80 5.61
N THR A 128 -7.38 3.87 5.63
CA THR A 128 -8.65 3.92 6.35
C THR A 128 -9.78 3.31 5.51
N GLU A 129 -10.87 2.90 6.16
CA GLU A 129 -12.05 2.38 5.47
C GLU A 129 -12.75 3.50 4.69
N ARG A 130 -12.56 3.53 3.37
CA ARG A 130 -13.13 4.56 2.49
C ARG A 130 -14.53 4.21 2.00
N ASN A 131 -14.82 2.93 1.86
CA ASN A 131 -16.12 2.42 1.47
C ASN A 131 -16.60 1.34 2.44
N THR A 132 -17.39 1.77 3.39
CA THR A 132 -17.89 0.91 4.47
C THR A 132 -18.73 -0.28 3.98
N VAL A 133 -19.35 -0.16 2.81
CA VAL A 133 -20.08 -1.30 2.19
C VAL A 133 -19.08 -2.39 1.77
N VAL A 134 -17.97 -2.01 1.13
CA VAL A 134 -16.91 -2.97 0.77
C VAL A 134 -16.24 -3.53 2.02
N SER A 135 -16.07 -2.71 3.07
CA SER A 135 -15.56 -3.19 4.37
C SER A 135 -16.46 -4.27 4.98
N MET A 136 -17.80 -4.14 4.84
CA MET A 136 -18.73 -5.18 5.31
C MET A 136 -18.64 -6.46 4.48
N TYR A 137 -18.40 -6.37 3.16
CA TYR A 137 -18.04 -7.56 2.37
C TYR A 137 -16.74 -8.20 2.85
N GLY A 138 -15.79 -7.40 3.33
CA GLY A 138 -14.59 -7.91 3.98
C GLY A 138 -14.89 -8.68 5.27
N LEU A 139 -15.85 -8.23 6.09
CA LEU A 139 -16.32 -9.00 7.24
C LEU A 139 -16.98 -10.31 6.81
N LEU A 140 -17.78 -10.28 5.75
CA LEU A 140 -18.38 -11.51 5.21
C LEU A 140 -17.29 -12.50 4.72
N ALA A 141 -16.18 -11.99 4.16
CA ALA A 141 -15.05 -12.82 3.75
C ALA A 141 -14.31 -13.47 4.93
N LEU A 142 -14.35 -12.86 6.11
CA LEU A 142 -13.76 -13.39 7.35
C LEU A 142 -14.73 -14.32 8.10
N ALA A 143 -16.02 -14.23 7.83
CA ALA A 143 -17.04 -15.00 8.53
C ALA A 143 -16.99 -16.48 8.13
N ASP A 144 -17.09 -17.39 9.10
CA ASP A 144 -17.42 -18.78 8.83
C ASP A 144 -18.94 -18.92 8.78
N THR A 145 -19.47 -19.08 7.58
CA THR A 145 -20.92 -19.19 7.36
C THR A 145 -21.53 -20.48 7.91
N GLU A 146 -20.73 -21.47 8.27
CA GLU A 146 -21.18 -22.75 8.86
C GLU A 146 -21.34 -22.65 10.40
N ILE A 147 -20.75 -21.61 11.03
CA ILE A 147 -20.88 -21.38 12.47
C ILE A 147 -22.21 -20.69 12.76
N GLU A 148 -23.00 -21.26 13.67
CA GLU A 148 -24.19 -20.60 14.19
C GLU A 148 -23.80 -19.47 15.16
N PRO A 149 -24.23 -18.22 14.92
CA PRO A 149 -23.91 -17.12 15.80
C PRO A 149 -24.65 -17.23 17.15
N ALA A 150 -24.12 -16.65 18.19
CA ALA A 150 -24.86 -16.41 19.43
C ALA A 150 -26.09 -15.52 19.14
N GLU A 151 -27.18 -15.73 19.88
CA GLU A 151 -28.43 -14.97 19.73
C GLU A 151 -28.19 -13.45 19.79
N SER A 152 -27.23 -13.01 20.60
CA SER A 152 -26.90 -11.59 20.80
C SER A 152 -26.31 -10.87 19.58
N ILE A 153 -25.78 -11.61 18.59
CA ILE A 153 -25.23 -11.08 17.34
C ILE A 153 -25.92 -11.67 16.11
N ALA A 154 -26.99 -12.44 16.27
CA ALA A 154 -27.64 -13.16 15.19
C ALA A 154 -28.16 -12.22 14.07
N ASP A 155 -28.76 -11.08 14.43
CA ASP A 155 -29.27 -10.11 13.46
C ASP A 155 -28.12 -9.48 12.64
N PHE A 156 -26.98 -9.22 13.25
CA PHE A 156 -25.79 -8.74 12.55
C PHE A 156 -25.26 -9.78 11.55
N VAL A 157 -25.11 -11.02 12.00
CA VAL A 157 -24.63 -12.10 11.14
C VAL A 157 -25.61 -12.42 10.02
N GLN A 158 -26.92 -12.37 10.31
CA GLN A 158 -27.96 -12.57 9.28
C GLN A 158 -27.89 -11.46 8.21
N ALA A 159 -27.71 -10.19 8.61
CA ALA A 159 -27.53 -9.09 7.68
C ALA A 159 -26.29 -9.27 6.77
N LEU A 160 -25.16 -9.76 7.33
CA LEU A 160 -23.99 -10.12 6.53
C LEU A 160 -24.29 -11.25 5.53
N ARG A 161 -24.96 -12.33 5.97
CA ARG A 161 -25.31 -13.49 5.12
C ARG A 161 -26.28 -13.13 4.00
N ASP A 162 -27.21 -12.22 4.27
CA ASP A 162 -28.17 -11.70 3.29
C ASP A 162 -27.59 -10.61 2.37
N GLU A 163 -26.30 -10.27 2.57
CA GLU A 163 -25.59 -9.17 1.87
C GLU A 163 -26.29 -7.80 2.04
N ASP A 164 -27.07 -7.62 3.12
CA ASP A 164 -27.57 -6.30 3.53
C ASP A 164 -26.48 -5.54 4.30
N MET A 165 -25.47 -5.07 3.56
CA MET A 165 -24.29 -4.42 4.12
C MET A 165 -24.61 -3.10 4.84
N THR A 166 -25.73 -2.47 4.50
CA THR A 166 -26.20 -1.26 5.20
C THR A 166 -26.68 -1.59 6.61
N THR A 167 -27.50 -2.60 6.74
CA THR A 167 -27.97 -3.09 8.05
C THR A 167 -26.81 -3.69 8.85
N ALA A 168 -25.96 -4.48 8.22
CA ALA A 168 -24.75 -5.03 8.86
C ALA A 168 -23.88 -3.93 9.47
N LEU A 169 -23.60 -2.84 8.74
CA LEU A 169 -22.80 -1.71 9.25
C LEU A 169 -23.48 -1.02 10.45
N GLN A 170 -24.79 -0.87 10.44
CA GLN A 170 -25.54 -0.26 11.56
C GLN A 170 -25.43 -1.11 12.83
N LEU A 171 -25.50 -2.44 12.68
CA LEU A 171 -25.45 -3.37 13.80
C LEU A 171 -24.01 -3.65 14.27
N PHE A 172 -23.01 -3.49 13.40
CA PHE A 172 -21.62 -3.82 13.66
C PHE A 172 -21.05 -3.10 14.88
N LYS A 173 -21.32 -1.79 14.99
CA LYS A 173 -20.80 -1.01 16.13
C LYS A 173 -21.34 -1.56 17.45
N THR A 174 -22.64 -1.77 17.54
CA THR A 174 -23.28 -2.31 18.76
C THR A 174 -22.75 -3.72 19.08
N ALA A 175 -22.59 -4.58 18.06
CA ALA A 175 -22.04 -5.91 18.23
C ALA A 175 -20.60 -5.84 18.80
N MET A 176 -19.75 -4.95 18.28
CA MET A 176 -18.37 -4.79 18.77
C MET A 176 -18.29 -4.20 20.18
N GLU A 177 -19.17 -3.25 20.54
CA GLU A 177 -19.14 -2.57 21.84
C GLU A 177 -19.82 -3.39 22.96
N GLU A 178 -20.90 -4.07 22.65
CA GLU A 178 -21.75 -4.73 23.66
C GLU A 178 -21.57 -6.26 23.71
N GLN A 179 -21.07 -6.88 22.62
CA GLN A 179 -20.98 -8.34 22.47
C GLN A 179 -19.59 -8.81 21.97
N PRO A 180 -18.48 -8.26 22.53
CA PRO A 180 -17.12 -8.56 22.00
C PRO A 180 -16.76 -10.05 22.08
N ASP A 181 -17.23 -10.76 23.12
CA ASP A 181 -16.95 -12.20 23.29
C ASP A 181 -17.69 -13.02 22.21
N ALA A 182 -18.97 -12.71 21.96
CA ALA A 182 -19.75 -13.38 20.92
C ALA A 182 -19.17 -13.12 19.51
N MET A 183 -18.66 -11.89 19.27
CA MET A 183 -17.95 -11.56 18.04
C MET A 183 -16.65 -12.34 17.92
N ALA A 184 -15.87 -12.46 19.01
CA ALA A 184 -14.64 -13.22 19.02
C ALA A 184 -14.88 -14.72 18.76
N ASP A 185 -15.88 -15.29 19.39
CA ASP A 185 -16.27 -16.69 19.19
C ASP A 185 -16.71 -16.96 17.75
N TYR A 186 -17.45 -16.03 17.14
CA TYR A 186 -17.96 -16.20 15.78
C TYR A 186 -16.88 -16.03 14.71
N PHE A 187 -16.00 -15.03 14.85
CA PHE A 187 -14.95 -14.77 13.86
C PHE A 187 -13.64 -15.57 14.10
N GLY A 188 -13.48 -16.16 15.28
CA GLY A 188 -12.32 -16.99 15.59
C GLY A 188 -10.98 -16.31 15.26
N ASP A 189 -10.15 -16.96 14.44
CA ASP A 189 -8.85 -16.43 14.02
C ASP A 189 -8.95 -15.10 13.23
N GLY A 190 -10.09 -14.83 12.61
CA GLY A 190 -10.37 -13.57 11.90
C GLY A 190 -10.71 -12.39 12.82
N TYR A 191 -10.92 -12.61 14.11
CA TYR A 191 -11.38 -11.55 15.01
C TYR A 191 -10.40 -10.39 15.17
N ALA A 192 -9.11 -10.64 15.07
CA ALA A 192 -8.10 -9.57 15.10
C ALA A 192 -8.27 -8.58 13.93
N GLN A 193 -8.60 -9.07 12.73
CA GLN A 193 -8.91 -8.23 11.57
C GLN A 193 -10.22 -7.47 11.77
N VAL A 194 -11.24 -8.08 12.39
CA VAL A 194 -12.51 -7.42 12.74
C VAL A 194 -12.27 -6.27 13.70
N GLN A 195 -11.43 -6.46 14.73
CA GLN A 195 -11.06 -5.41 15.68
C GLN A 195 -10.31 -4.25 15.00
N GLN A 196 -9.37 -4.56 14.10
CA GLN A 196 -8.62 -3.54 13.38
C GLN A 196 -9.51 -2.75 12.42
N LEU A 197 -10.44 -3.42 11.73
CA LEU A 197 -11.47 -2.76 10.91
C LEU A 197 -12.32 -1.82 11.77
N TYR A 198 -12.77 -2.28 12.93
CA TYR A 198 -13.55 -1.43 13.85
C TYR A 198 -12.75 -0.21 14.30
N ALA A 199 -11.47 -0.37 14.63
CA ALA A 199 -10.58 0.74 14.96
C ALA A 199 -10.45 1.74 13.80
N ASN A 200 -10.30 1.25 12.56
CA ASN A 200 -10.25 2.07 11.36
C ASN A 200 -11.53 2.90 11.14
N LEU A 201 -12.70 2.36 11.43
CA LEU A 201 -13.96 3.12 11.37
C LEU A 201 -14.01 4.26 12.41
N GLN A 202 -13.19 4.19 13.46
CA GLN A 202 -13.08 5.21 14.52
C GLN A 202 -11.97 6.24 14.25
N VAL A 203 -11.20 6.16 13.19
CA VAL A 203 -10.01 7.02 12.89
C VAL A 203 -10.35 8.51 12.96
N ASN A 204 -11.51 8.93 12.45
CA ASN A 204 -11.96 10.32 12.52
C ASN A 204 -12.19 10.82 13.94
N THR A 205 -12.53 9.94 14.86
CA THR A 205 -12.72 10.24 16.28
C THR A 205 -11.39 10.17 17.01
N THR A 206 -10.60 9.12 16.77
CA THR A 206 -9.29 8.88 17.41
C THR A 206 -8.30 10.00 17.10
N TYR A 207 -8.23 10.42 15.84
CA TYR A 207 -7.30 11.46 15.37
C TYR A 207 -7.98 12.77 15.02
N LYS A 208 -9.03 13.13 15.79
CA LYS A 208 -9.80 14.37 15.56
C LYS A 208 -8.89 15.60 15.57
N GLY A 209 -8.98 16.39 14.49
CA GLY A 209 -8.22 17.63 14.34
C GLY A 209 -6.75 17.46 13.94
N ARG A 210 -6.27 16.23 13.73
CA ARG A 210 -4.94 15.96 13.20
C ARG A 210 -4.95 16.05 11.67
N LEU A 211 -3.94 16.73 11.12
CA LEU A 211 -3.76 16.84 9.67
C LEU A 211 -3.08 15.59 9.09
N ASP A 212 -2.25 14.92 9.89
CA ASP A 212 -1.55 13.68 9.59
C ASP A 212 -2.34 12.41 10.00
N ARG A 213 -3.65 12.54 10.15
CA ARG A 213 -4.55 11.47 10.59
C ARG A 213 -4.40 10.20 9.77
N ASP A 214 -4.32 10.33 8.44
CA ASP A 214 -4.26 9.18 7.55
C ASP A 214 -2.90 8.46 7.69
N ASP A 215 -1.80 9.19 7.82
CA ASP A 215 -0.47 8.61 8.07
C ASP A 215 -0.38 7.91 9.44
N LEU A 216 -1.03 8.48 10.47
CA LEU A 216 -1.12 7.84 11.80
C LEU A 216 -1.94 6.54 11.74
N ALA A 217 -3.07 6.55 11.05
CA ALA A 217 -3.87 5.36 10.84
C ALA A 217 -3.13 4.28 10.04
N MET A 218 -2.36 4.68 9.02
CA MET A 218 -1.49 3.77 8.28
C MET A 218 -0.43 3.13 9.18
N MET A 219 0.12 3.89 10.14
CA MET A 219 1.08 3.35 11.10
C MET A 219 0.42 2.35 12.07
N ASP A 220 -0.80 2.63 12.55
CA ASP A 220 -1.56 1.69 13.37
C ASP A 220 -1.84 0.39 12.62
N ASN A 221 -2.26 0.49 11.35
CA ASN A 221 -2.50 -0.66 10.48
C ASN A 221 -1.19 -1.43 10.20
N MET A 222 -0.08 -0.73 9.94
CA MET A 222 1.21 -1.40 9.74
C MET A 222 1.67 -2.14 11.00
N ASN A 223 1.50 -1.57 12.18
CA ASN A 223 1.79 -2.26 13.44
C ASN A 223 0.92 -3.51 13.61
N PHE A 224 -0.33 -3.48 13.16
CA PHE A 224 -1.19 -4.66 13.11
C PHE A 224 -0.63 -5.70 12.13
N VAL A 225 -0.30 -5.30 10.89
CA VAL A 225 0.23 -6.19 9.85
C VAL A 225 1.54 -6.84 10.28
N LEU A 226 2.46 -6.10 10.90
CA LEU A 226 3.72 -6.63 11.43
C LEU A 226 3.52 -7.72 12.50
N ARG A 227 2.43 -7.64 13.27
CA ARG A 227 2.07 -8.70 14.24
C ARG A 227 1.45 -9.91 13.56
N GLN A 228 0.71 -9.74 12.46
CA GLN A 228 0.12 -10.85 11.70
C GLN A 228 1.18 -11.63 10.90
N TYR A 229 2.20 -10.92 10.41
CA TYR A 229 3.25 -11.46 9.54
C TYR A 229 4.64 -11.13 10.12
N PRO A 230 5.01 -11.72 11.29
CA PRO A 230 6.20 -11.31 12.03
C PRO A 230 7.52 -11.61 11.31
N ASP A 231 7.54 -12.61 10.43
CA ASP A 231 8.74 -13.08 9.74
C ASP A 231 8.77 -12.69 8.26
N ASP A 232 7.72 -12.02 7.75
CA ASP A 232 7.60 -11.67 6.34
C ASP A 232 8.23 -10.32 6.00
N LYS A 233 8.51 -10.15 4.70
CA LYS A 233 8.87 -8.88 4.08
C LYS A 233 7.69 -8.34 3.28
N PHE A 234 7.67 -7.03 3.13
CA PHE A 234 6.52 -6.26 2.68
C PHE A 234 6.86 -5.37 1.50
N PHE A 235 5.95 -5.26 0.54
CA PHE A 235 6.01 -4.26 -0.52
C PHE A 235 4.70 -3.51 -0.62
N GLY A 236 4.76 -2.18 -0.70
CA GLY A 236 3.61 -1.31 -0.92
C GLY A 236 3.88 -0.25 -1.99
N GLN A 237 2.96 -0.12 -2.96
CA GLN A 237 2.90 1.05 -3.82
C GLN A 237 1.84 2.00 -3.25
N LEU A 238 2.30 3.17 -2.80
CA LEU A 238 1.51 4.14 -2.05
C LEU A 238 1.69 5.53 -2.67
N SER A 239 0.80 6.47 -2.35
CA SER A 239 0.99 7.87 -2.77
C SER A 239 2.36 8.39 -2.33
N ASN A 240 3.07 9.12 -3.20
CA ASN A 240 4.43 9.64 -2.95
C ASN A 240 4.58 10.32 -1.59
N GLY A 241 3.56 11.05 -1.15
CA GLY A 241 3.57 11.71 0.16
C GLY A 241 3.70 10.76 1.34
N HIS A 242 3.20 9.53 1.24
CA HIS A 242 3.25 8.56 2.33
C HIS A 242 4.57 7.79 2.41
N VAL A 243 5.35 7.73 1.33
CA VAL A 243 6.60 6.95 1.30
C VAL A 243 7.84 7.75 1.70
N THR A 244 7.75 9.08 1.81
CA THR A 244 8.87 9.92 2.22
C THR A 244 9.30 9.66 3.66
N GLN A 245 10.62 9.54 3.88
CA GLN A 245 11.21 9.31 5.20
C GLN A 245 11.69 10.58 5.89
N SER A 246 11.51 11.74 5.28
CA SER A 246 11.83 13.04 5.87
C SER A 246 10.60 13.93 5.97
N ALA A 247 10.62 14.88 6.90
CA ALA A 247 9.59 15.90 6.97
C ALA A 247 9.59 16.73 5.69
N TRP A 248 8.48 16.79 5.00
CA TRP A 248 8.33 17.62 3.82
C TRP A 248 8.32 19.09 4.25
N LYS A 249 9.31 19.84 3.79
CA LYS A 249 9.35 21.29 3.93
C LYS A 249 8.83 21.90 2.63
N ASP A 250 7.52 21.95 2.47
CA ASP A 250 6.94 22.88 1.52
C ASP A 250 7.12 24.29 2.10
N GLY A 251 7.60 25.24 1.31
CA GLY A 251 8.09 26.55 1.73
C GLY A 251 7.16 27.41 2.63
N ASN A 252 5.89 27.01 2.79
CA ASN A 252 4.91 27.62 3.68
C ASN A 252 4.23 26.63 4.64
N TYR A 253 4.44 25.34 4.49
CA TYR A 253 3.96 24.30 5.38
C TYR A 253 5.16 23.66 6.09
N ILE A 254 5.63 24.33 7.14
CA ILE A 254 6.30 23.60 8.21
C ILE A 254 5.19 22.79 8.87
N ALA A 255 4.84 21.71 8.25
CA ALA A 255 3.91 20.81 8.85
C ALA A 255 4.66 20.11 9.99
N ASN A 256 4.14 20.22 11.18
CA ASN A 256 4.27 19.20 12.21
C ASN A 256 3.53 17.93 11.70
N TYR A 257 3.91 17.49 10.51
CA TYR A 257 3.28 16.46 9.71
C TYR A 257 4.16 15.24 9.74
N SER A 258 3.72 14.25 10.44
CA SER A 258 4.35 12.94 10.34
C SER A 258 3.88 12.29 9.05
N ARG A 259 4.80 11.81 8.22
CA ARG A 259 4.48 10.97 7.06
C ARG A 259 4.64 9.50 7.43
N PHE A 260 3.87 8.63 6.79
CA PHE A 260 3.90 7.21 7.10
C PHE A 260 5.31 6.62 6.99
N GLY A 261 6.04 6.84 5.89
CA GLY A 261 7.42 6.37 5.73
C GLY A 261 8.39 6.91 6.78
N MET A 262 8.20 8.19 7.19
CA MET A 262 8.99 8.80 8.26
C MET A 262 8.70 8.14 9.63
N LEU A 263 7.42 7.86 9.92
CA LEU A 263 7.01 7.17 11.15
C LEU A 263 7.54 5.73 11.16
N LEU A 264 7.40 5.05 10.02
CA LEU A 264 7.77 3.65 9.87
C LEU A 264 9.27 3.43 10.01
N ASN A 265 10.11 4.34 9.51
CA ASN A 265 11.57 4.28 9.65
C ASN A 265 12.10 5.05 10.87
N GLY A 266 11.21 5.69 11.63
CA GLY A 266 11.55 6.55 12.76
C GLY A 266 11.91 5.79 14.04
N GLU A 267 12.41 6.55 15.03
CA GLU A 267 12.77 6.02 16.33
C GLU A 267 11.58 5.33 17.02
N GLY A 268 11.80 4.12 17.49
CA GLY A 268 10.80 3.29 18.17
C GLY A 268 9.90 2.48 17.25
N SER A 269 10.06 2.59 15.93
CA SER A 269 9.39 1.69 14.97
C SER A 269 9.99 0.28 15.04
N PRO A 270 9.16 -0.78 14.95
CA PRO A 270 9.66 -2.17 14.89
C PRO A 270 10.55 -2.48 13.70
N VAL A 271 10.53 -1.63 12.66
CA VAL A 271 11.30 -1.78 11.43
C VAL A 271 12.20 -0.57 11.14
N GLN A 272 12.60 0.13 12.21
CA GLN A 272 13.53 1.25 12.11
C GLN A 272 14.84 0.83 11.44
N GLY A 273 15.24 1.52 10.37
CA GLY A 273 16.44 1.21 9.59
C GLY A 273 16.25 0.08 8.57
N GLU A 274 15.07 -0.52 8.49
CA GLU A 274 14.75 -1.63 7.59
C GLU A 274 13.74 -1.23 6.50
N VAL A 275 13.60 0.06 6.21
CA VAL A 275 12.63 0.59 5.23
C VAL A 275 13.35 1.18 4.03
N CYS A 276 13.10 0.61 2.87
CA CYS A 276 13.49 1.17 1.57
C CYS A 276 12.33 1.99 1.00
N SER A 277 12.58 3.26 0.68
CA SER A 277 11.59 4.12 0.01
C SER A 277 12.07 4.50 -1.38
N MET A 278 11.25 4.19 -2.38
CA MET A 278 11.45 4.52 -3.79
C MET A 278 10.50 5.65 -4.17
N LEU A 279 11.02 6.84 -4.43
CA LEU A 279 10.21 7.97 -4.90
C LEU A 279 10.08 7.92 -6.42
N THR A 280 8.85 8.00 -6.91
CA THR A 280 8.59 8.03 -8.35
C THR A 280 8.40 9.46 -8.83
N ILE A 281 9.22 9.86 -9.79
CA ILE A 281 9.19 11.16 -10.44
C ILE A 281 8.75 10.98 -11.88
N TYR A 282 7.66 11.65 -12.26
CA TYR A 282 7.10 11.55 -13.61
C TYR A 282 7.56 12.74 -14.47
N THR A 283 8.36 12.48 -15.49
CA THR A 283 8.89 13.53 -16.40
C THR A 283 7.87 14.00 -17.44
N GLN A 284 6.84 13.18 -17.72
CA GLN A 284 5.73 13.56 -18.59
C GLN A 284 4.41 13.35 -17.85
N ARG A 285 3.53 14.34 -17.95
CA ARG A 285 2.22 14.29 -17.31
C ARG A 285 1.16 13.78 -18.26
N GLY A 286 0.35 12.86 -17.77
CA GLY A 286 -1.02 12.73 -18.21
C GLY A 286 -1.78 14.04 -17.93
N SER A 287 -2.95 14.21 -18.53
CA SER A 287 -3.80 15.43 -18.51
C SER A 287 -4.16 16.02 -17.14
N SER A 288 -3.64 15.54 -16.04
CA SER A 288 -3.95 15.97 -14.67
C SER A 288 -3.06 17.09 -14.11
N GLY A 289 -2.11 17.60 -14.85
CA GLY A 289 -1.48 18.90 -14.62
C GLY A 289 -0.74 19.15 -13.29
N LEU A 290 -0.42 18.13 -12.49
CA LEU A 290 0.02 18.29 -11.10
C LEU A 290 1.52 18.52 -10.83
N LEU A 291 2.39 18.55 -11.84
CA LEU A 291 3.81 18.91 -11.65
C LEU A 291 4.19 20.26 -12.29
N GLY A 292 3.24 21.15 -12.68
CA GLY A 292 3.49 22.43 -13.35
C GLY A 292 4.42 23.36 -12.59
N ASP A 293 4.26 23.41 -11.29
CA ASP A 293 4.91 24.42 -10.47
C ASP A 293 5.98 23.81 -9.52
N ASP A 294 6.10 22.48 -9.43
CA ASP A 294 7.08 21.82 -8.57
C ASP A 294 8.48 21.71 -9.19
N ALA A 295 8.67 22.16 -10.43
CA ALA A 295 9.99 22.26 -11.04
C ALA A 295 10.91 23.31 -10.34
N GLU A 296 10.32 24.14 -9.48
CA GLU A 296 11.04 25.08 -8.62
C GLU A 296 11.23 24.57 -7.19
N ASN A 297 10.82 23.34 -6.88
CA ASN A 297 11.02 22.78 -5.56
C ASN A 297 12.48 22.36 -5.39
N ASP A 298 13.19 23.07 -4.50
CA ASP A 298 14.62 22.90 -4.18
C ASP A 298 15.03 21.50 -3.69
N TYR A 299 14.09 20.54 -3.61
CA TYR A 299 14.34 19.18 -3.11
C TYR A 299 14.91 18.22 -4.15
N TYR A 300 14.52 18.39 -5.40
CA TYR A 300 15.08 17.60 -6.49
C TYR A 300 15.28 18.55 -7.66
N ASP A 301 16.52 18.85 -7.99
CA ASP A 301 16.78 19.45 -9.29
C ASP A 301 16.51 18.42 -10.37
N LEU A 302 15.19 18.31 -10.72
CA LEU A 302 14.70 17.39 -11.74
C LEU A 302 15.32 17.67 -13.11
N ASN A 303 15.72 18.90 -13.36
CA ASN A 303 16.42 19.25 -14.60
C ASN A 303 17.86 18.70 -14.52
N ALA A 304 18.54 18.79 -13.36
CA ALA A 304 19.84 18.20 -13.18
C ALA A 304 19.77 16.67 -13.22
N LEU A 305 18.74 16.05 -12.64
CA LEU A 305 18.49 14.62 -12.76
C LEU A 305 18.24 14.20 -14.21
N ALA A 306 17.38 14.92 -14.93
CA ALA A 306 17.07 14.64 -16.35
C ALA A 306 18.27 14.90 -17.26
N GLU A 307 19.09 15.92 -16.96
CA GLU A 307 20.34 16.21 -17.69
C GLU A 307 21.42 15.19 -17.38
N ALA A 308 21.54 14.74 -16.13
CA ALA A 308 22.52 13.76 -15.70
C ALA A 308 22.21 12.34 -16.17
N ALA A 309 20.94 11.94 -16.11
CA ALA A 309 20.46 10.69 -16.69
C ALA A 309 20.64 10.61 -18.20
N GLY A 310 20.93 11.77 -18.81
CA GLY A 310 21.20 11.93 -20.21
C GLY A 310 19.93 11.94 -21.05
N LYS A 311 19.88 12.86 -21.99
CA LYS A 311 18.80 12.94 -23.01
C LYS A 311 18.65 11.63 -23.81
N GLU A 312 19.65 10.76 -23.77
CA GLU A 312 19.67 9.46 -24.42
C GLU A 312 18.63 8.49 -23.83
N PHE A 313 18.44 8.46 -22.51
CA PHE A 313 17.47 7.58 -21.87
C PHE A 313 16.02 8.03 -22.08
N ILE A 314 15.78 9.34 -22.03
CA ILE A 314 14.44 9.90 -22.32
C ILE A 314 14.02 9.58 -23.77
N ALA A 315 14.97 9.52 -24.68
CA ALA A 315 14.73 9.19 -26.09
C ALA A 315 14.38 7.71 -26.32
N THR A 316 14.76 6.80 -25.41
CA THR A 316 14.49 5.35 -25.52
C THR A 316 13.15 4.93 -24.94
N GLY A 317 12.43 5.82 -24.21
CA GLY A 317 11.18 5.50 -23.54
C GLY A 317 11.34 4.61 -22.29
N ALA A 318 12.58 4.45 -21.80
CA ALA A 318 12.84 3.78 -20.54
C ALA A 318 12.58 4.71 -19.36
N ASP A 319 12.09 4.17 -18.26
CA ASP A 319 12.16 4.82 -16.96
C ASP A 319 13.55 4.59 -16.34
N LEU A 320 13.91 5.39 -15.34
CA LEU A 320 15.22 5.35 -14.73
C LEU A 320 15.08 5.02 -13.24
N PHE A 321 15.86 4.04 -12.80
CA PHE A 321 16.05 3.75 -11.38
C PHE A 321 17.38 4.32 -10.93
N LEU A 322 17.37 5.02 -9.80
CA LEU A 322 18.54 5.61 -9.19
C LEU A 322 18.63 5.17 -7.72
N ALA A 323 19.70 4.46 -7.36
CA ALA A 323 20.00 4.13 -5.98
C ALA A 323 20.66 5.35 -5.28
N LEU A 324 20.12 5.73 -4.11
CA LEU A 324 20.63 6.83 -3.29
C LEU A 324 21.17 6.34 -1.94
N ASP A 325 21.14 5.05 -1.68
CA ASP A 325 21.58 4.41 -0.44
C ASP A 325 23.00 3.79 -0.52
N ASN A 326 23.73 4.05 -1.60
CA ASN A 326 25.12 3.62 -1.74
C ASN A 326 26.06 4.45 -0.84
N GLU A 327 27.20 3.85 -0.41
CA GLU A 327 28.20 4.49 0.47
C GLU A 327 28.74 5.80 -0.07
N ASP A 328 28.83 5.96 -1.40
CA ASP A 328 29.38 7.14 -2.08
C ASP A 328 28.30 8.17 -2.47
N THR A 329 27.06 8.04 -1.95
CA THR A 329 25.99 8.99 -2.30
C THR A 329 26.34 10.41 -1.85
N PRO A 330 26.16 11.43 -2.72
CA PRO A 330 26.36 12.83 -2.34
C PRO A 330 25.14 13.45 -1.63
N TYR A 331 24.07 12.66 -1.38
CA TYR A 331 22.79 13.07 -0.79
C TYR A 331 22.66 12.68 0.67
#